data_f415afe30e6b19577ed7294f95cc722a
#
_entry.id   f415afe30e6b19577ed7294f95cc722a
#
_cell.length_a   1.000
_cell.length_b   1.000
_cell.length_c   1.000
_cell.angle_alpha   90.00
_cell.angle_beta   90.00
_cell.angle_gamma   90.00
#
_symmetry.space_group_name_H-M   'P 1'
#
loop_
_entity.id
_entity.type
_entity.pdbx_description
1 polymer ?
#
loop_
_entity_poly.entity_id
_entity_poly.type
_entity_poly.pdbx_seq_one_letter_code
_entity_poly.pdbx_strand_id
1 'polypeptide(L)'
;KNGLVIDHIRAGSGWKIFQWLGLDKAPFTSCLIQNVPSQKSGKKDIIKIDNILNIDYSVLGFIDPNICVNVIENEVIVRKINMELPSKVQGVFSCKNPRCIKITEHYVSPTFLLVNKETGLYRCEYCDTLYVAGQNNTEL
;
A
#
# COMPACT_ATOMS: atom_id res chain seq x y z
N LYS A 1 -16.59 -18.79 4.96
CA LYS A 1 -15.37 -18.18 5.47
C LYS A 1 -15.40 -16.67 5.35
N ASN A 2 -14.79 -16.02 6.30
CA ASN A 2 -14.69 -14.57 6.34
C ASN A 2 -13.23 -14.16 6.17
N GLY A 3 -12.99 -13.00 5.61
CA GLY A 3 -11.64 -12.50 5.48
C GLY A 3 -11.51 -11.35 4.49
N LEU A 4 -10.26 -10.98 4.21
CA LEU A 4 -9.92 -9.95 3.25
C LEU A 4 -9.03 -10.54 2.15
N VAL A 5 -9.24 -10.06 0.93
CA VAL A 5 -8.36 -10.38 -0.19
C VAL A 5 -7.88 -9.05 -0.78
N ILE A 6 -6.59 -8.83 -0.72
CA ILE A 6 -5.96 -7.66 -1.33
C ILE A 6 -5.49 -8.08 -2.71
N ASP A 7 -6.16 -7.59 -3.74
CA ASP A 7 -5.98 -8.02 -5.13
C ASP A 7 -5.38 -6.91 -5.98
N HIS A 8 -4.95 -7.27 -7.18
CA HIS A 8 -4.39 -6.35 -8.17
C HIS A 8 -3.13 -5.62 -7.69
N ILE A 9 -2.36 -6.28 -6.82
CA ILE A 9 -1.06 -5.78 -6.40
C ILE A 9 -0.08 -5.97 -7.57
N ARG A 10 0.71 -4.94 -7.87
CA ARG A 10 1.75 -5.07 -8.89
C ARG A 10 2.67 -6.24 -8.57
N ALA A 11 2.92 -7.10 -9.56
CA ALA A 11 3.81 -8.25 -9.38
C ALA A 11 5.19 -7.78 -8.91
N GLY A 12 5.68 -8.39 -7.84
CA GLY A 12 6.94 -8.01 -7.20
C GLY A 12 6.77 -7.10 -5.98
N SER A 13 5.59 -6.49 -5.79
CA SER A 13 5.34 -5.59 -4.66
C SER A 13 4.64 -6.27 -3.49
N GLY A 14 4.12 -7.48 -3.70
CA GLY A 14 3.30 -8.16 -2.68
C GLY A 14 4.04 -8.39 -1.37
N TRP A 15 5.31 -8.81 -1.43
CA TRP A 15 6.09 -9.09 -0.23
C TRP A 15 6.31 -7.82 0.61
N LYS A 16 6.60 -6.70 -0.02
CA LYS A 16 6.79 -5.42 0.68
C LYS A 16 5.51 -4.99 1.37
N ILE A 17 4.38 -5.11 0.69
CA ILE A 17 3.07 -4.77 1.26
C ILE A 17 2.75 -5.71 2.41
N PHE A 18 3.01 -7.00 2.25
CA PHE A 18 2.78 -8.00 3.27
C PHE A 18 3.56 -7.68 4.56
N GLN A 19 4.83 -7.34 4.43
CA GLN A 19 5.65 -6.91 5.57
C GLN A 19 5.18 -5.58 6.15
N TRP A 20 4.86 -4.65 5.28
CA TRP A 20 4.44 -3.32 5.70
C TRP A 20 3.14 -3.34 6.50
N LEU A 21 2.21 -4.23 6.14
CA LEU A 21 0.99 -4.44 6.91
C LEU A 21 1.23 -5.23 8.20
N GLY A 22 2.44 -5.69 8.43
CA GLY A 22 2.78 -6.47 9.62
C GLY A 22 2.32 -7.92 9.57
N LEU A 23 1.94 -8.40 8.40
CA LEU A 23 1.38 -9.75 8.25
C LEU A 23 2.41 -10.85 8.46
N ASP A 24 3.68 -10.55 8.22
CA ASP A 24 4.78 -11.50 8.44
C ASP A 24 4.95 -11.85 9.92
N LYS A 25 4.44 -10.99 10.83
CA LYS A 25 4.55 -11.18 12.28
C LYS A 25 3.20 -11.27 12.97
N ALA A 26 2.12 -11.21 12.20
CA ALA A 26 0.77 -11.22 12.76
C ALA A 26 0.34 -12.62 13.18
N PRO A 27 -0.47 -12.76 14.24
CA PRO A 27 -0.90 -14.08 14.72
C PRO A 27 -2.03 -14.71 13.90
N PHE A 28 -2.67 -13.96 13.02
CA PHE A 28 -3.77 -14.52 12.22
C PHE A 28 -3.26 -15.17 10.93
N THR A 29 -4.08 -16.04 10.37
CA THR A 29 -3.75 -16.78 9.16
C THR A 29 -3.77 -15.85 7.96
N SER A 30 -2.67 -15.82 7.22
CA SER A 30 -2.54 -15.01 6.02
C SER A 30 -1.65 -15.71 5.00
N CYS A 31 -1.79 -15.35 3.74
CA CYS A 31 -0.89 -15.86 2.71
C CYS A 31 -0.66 -14.83 1.61
N LEU A 32 0.50 -14.92 1.00
CA LEU A 32 0.89 -14.12 -0.16
C LEU A 32 1.01 -15.05 -1.37
N ILE A 33 0.35 -14.71 -2.45
CA ILE A 33 0.44 -15.44 -3.72
C ILE A 33 1.07 -14.49 -4.74
N GLN A 34 2.20 -14.90 -5.30
CA GLN A 34 2.97 -14.07 -6.22
C GLN A 34 2.81 -14.53 -7.67
N ASN A 35 2.91 -13.59 -8.58
CA ASN A 35 2.96 -13.86 -10.03
C ASN A 35 1.73 -14.59 -10.56
N VAL A 36 0.56 -14.23 -10.07
CA VAL A 36 -0.70 -14.77 -10.55
C VAL A 36 -1.00 -14.20 -11.94
N PRO A 37 -1.37 -15.02 -12.91
CA PRO A 37 -1.74 -14.49 -14.23
C PRO A 37 -2.91 -13.50 -14.13
N SER A 38 -2.77 -12.37 -14.84
CA SER A 38 -3.77 -11.31 -14.85
C SER A 38 -3.95 -10.80 -16.26
N GLN A 39 -5.19 -10.74 -16.72
CA GLN A 39 -5.51 -10.20 -18.04
C GLN A 39 -5.23 -8.70 -18.12
N LYS A 40 -5.32 -8.02 -16.99
CA LYS A 40 -5.20 -6.57 -16.92
C LYS A 40 -3.75 -6.09 -16.94
N SER A 41 -2.84 -6.82 -16.31
CA SER A 41 -1.45 -6.37 -16.12
C SER A 41 -0.42 -7.45 -16.38
N GLY A 42 -0.82 -8.59 -16.93
CA GLY A 42 0.05 -9.74 -17.18
C GLY A 42 0.23 -10.61 -15.96
N LYS A 43 0.75 -10.05 -14.88
CA LYS A 43 0.91 -10.75 -13.60
C LYS A 43 0.54 -9.82 -12.46
N LYS A 44 0.08 -10.40 -11.37
CA LYS A 44 -0.27 -9.67 -10.15
C LYS A 44 0.09 -10.48 -8.91
N ASP A 45 0.17 -9.82 -7.77
CA ASP A 45 0.28 -10.50 -6.48
C ASP A 45 -1.04 -10.35 -5.73
N ILE A 46 -1.33 -11.31 -4.86
CA ILE A 46 -2.56 -11.35 -4.06
C ILE A 46 -2.19 -11.68 -2.62
N ILE A 47 -2.80 -10.97 -1.67
CA ILE A 47 -2.67 -11.27 -0.24
C ILE A 47 -4.04 -11.66 0.29
N LYS A 48 -4.10 -12.77 1.02
CA LYS A 48 -5.33 -13.25 1.66
C LYS A 48 -5.14 -13.27 3.17
N ILE A 49 -6.12 -12.78 3.90
CA ILE A 49 -6.12 -12.74 5.35
C ILE A 49 -7.40 -13.39 5.85
N ASP A 50 -7.26 -14.42 6.68
CA ASP A 50 -8.39 -15.21 7.17
C ASP A 50 -8.96 -14.61 8.45
N ASN A 51 -10.28 -14.58 8.56
CA ASN A 51 -11.04 -14.13 9.74
C ASN A 51 -10.83 -12.69 10.18
N ILE A 52 -10.18 -11.87 9.35
CA ILE A 52 -10.01 -10.44 9.61
C ILE A 52 -10.83 -9.67 8.58
N LEU A 53 -11.72 -8.81 9.03
CA LEU A 53 -12.57 -8.01 8.17
C LEU A 53 -12.17 -6.54 8.14
N ASN A 54 -11.25 -6.13 9.00
CA ASN A 54 -10.83 -4.75 9.07
C ASN A 54 -9.33 -4.65 9.33
N ILE A 55 -8.65 -3.91 8.49
CA ILE A 55 -7.22 -3.68 8.57
C ILE A 55 -6.97 -2.26 8.06
N ASP A 56 -5.94 -1.61 8.57
CA ASP A 56 -5.60 -0.27 8.08
C ASP A 56 -4.89 -0.36 6.74
N TYR A 57 -5.63 -0.06 5.69
CA TYR A 57 -5.12 -0.05 4.31
C TYR A 57 -5.13 1.35 3.71
N SER A 58 -5.21 2.38 4.54
CA SER A 58 -5.40 3.76 4.07
C SER A 58 -4.28 4.27 3.16
N VAL A 59 -3.06 3.76 3.33
CA VAL A 59 -1.93 4.20 2.51
C VAL A 59 -1.63 3.30 1.32
N LEU A 60 -2.39 2.22 1.13
CA LEU A 60 -2.17 1.33 -0.02
C LEU A 60 -2.35 2.05 -1.35
N GLY A 61 -3.24 3.03 -1.40
CA GLY A 61 -3.44 3.84 -2.60
C GLY A 61 -2.21 4.63 -3.01
N PHE A 62 -1.39 5.04 -2.05
CA PHE A 62 -0.12 5.70 -2.34
C PHE A 62 0.88 4.70 -2.95
N ILE A 63 0.89 3.48 -2.46
CA ILE A 63 1.78 2.42 -2.94
C ILE A 63 1.38 2.00 -4.35
N ASP A 64 0.08 1.70 -4.54
CA ASP A 64 -0.44 1.27 -5.83
C ASP A 64 -1.94 1.57 -5.89
N PRO A 65 -2.35 2.60 -6.63
CA PRO A 65 -3.77 2.97 -6.73
C PRO A 65 -4.64 1.93 -7.42
N ASN A 66 -4.04 0.92 -8.05
CA ASN A 66 -4.79 -0.17 -8.71
C ASN A 66 -5.19 -1.29 -7.75
N ILE A 67 -4.70 -1.27 -6.52
CA ILE A 67 -5.03 -2.27 -5.51
C ILE A 67 -6.52 -2.22 -5.20
N CYS A 68 -7.11 -3.39 -5.02
CA CYS A 68 -8.50 -3.56 -4.65
C CYS A 68 -8.59 -4.49 -3.45
N VAL A 69 -9.37 -4.10 -2.43
CA VAL A 69 -9.59 -4.92 -1.25
C VAL A 69 -11.00 -5.51 -1.33
N ASN A 70 -11.09 -6.82 -1.31
CA ASN A 70 -12.37 -7.54 -1.30
C ASN A 70 -12.65 -8.05 0.11
N VAL A 71 -13.82 -7.69 0.66
CA VAL A 71 -14.28 -8.19 1.94
C VAL A 71 -15.15 -9.41 1.69
N ILE A 72 -14.78 -10.53 2.29
CA ILE A 72 -15.48 -11.80 2.09
C ILE A 72 -16.17 -12.19 3.39
N GLU A 73 -17.47 -12.45 3.31
CA GLU A 73 -18.28 -12.99 4.40
C GLU A 73 -19.10 -14.15 3.88
N ASN A 74 -19.06 -15.28 4.60
CA ASN A 74 -19.79 -16.50 4.24
C ASN A 74 -19.46 -16.95 2.81
N GLU A 75 -18.19 -16.88 2.44
CA GLU A 75 -17.65 -17.31 1.14
C GLU A 75 -18.15 -16.46 -0.06
N VAL A 76 -18.73 -15.30 0.21
CA VAL A 76 -19.21 -14.37 -0.82
C VAL A 76 -18.52 -13.02 -0.65
N ILE A 77 -18.14 -12.40 -1.76
CA ILE A 77 -17.60 -11.04 -1.73
C ILE A 77 -18.78 -10.10 -1.45
N VAL A 78 -18.77 -9.51 -0.25
CA VAL A 78 -19.84 -8.58 0.17
C VAL A 78 -19.48 -7.13 -0.09
N ARG A 79 -18.19 -6.82 -0.24
CA ARG A 79 -17.74 -5.46 -0.50
C ARG A 79 -16.46 -5.48 -1.31
N LYS A 80 -16.36 -4.55 -2.24
CA LYS A 80 -15.16 -4.35 -3.05
C LYS A 80 -14.72 -2.89 -2.87
N ILE A 81 -13.55 -2.69 -2.31
CA ILE A 81 -13.04 -1.37 -1.96
C ILE A 81 -11.90 -1.01 -2.88
N ASN A 82 -12.09 0.04 -3.67
CA ASN A 82 -11.01 0.61 -4.48
C ASN A 82 -10.21 1.58 -3.65
N MET A 83 -8.90 1.61 -3.86
CA MET A 83 -8.04 2.50 -3.10
C MET A 83 -8.22 3.94 -3.53
N GLU A 84 -8.24 4.82 -2.54
CA GLU A 84 -8.22 6.25 -2.77
C GLU A 84 -6.84 6.78 -2.38
N LEU A 85 -6.43 7.87 -3.04
CA LEU A 85 -5.17 8.52 -2.68
C LEU A 85 -5.38 9.31 -1.39
N PRO A 86 -4.67 8.96 -0.31
CA PRO A 86 -4.80 9.74 0.93
C PRO A 86 -4.22 11.14 0.73
N SER A 87 -4.80 12.12 1.41
CA SER A 87 -4.30 13.49 1.35
C SER A 87 -2.94 13.65 2.01
N LYS A 88 -2.59 12.74 2.91
CA LYS A 88 -1.35 12.81 3.70
C LYS A 88 -0.86 11.39 3.99
N VAL A 89 0.43 11.15 3.79
CA VAL A 89 1.09 9.90 4.13
C VAL A 89 2.17 10.23 5.15
N GLN A 90 2.12 9.61 6.33
CA GLN A 90 3.02 9.93 7.43
C GLN A 90 3.60 8.67 8.05
N GLY A 91 4.93 8.68 8.27
CA GLY A 91 5.61 7.64 9.02
C GLY A 91 5.76 6.30 8.31
N VAL A 92 5.47 6.23 7.01
CA VAL A 92 5.45 4.98 6.25
C VAL A 92 6.71 4.79 5.42
N PHE A 93 7.09 5.81 4.66
CA PHE A 93 8.24 5.76 3.76
C PHE A 93 9.29 6.77 4.15
N SER A 94 10.53 6.48 3.78
CA SER A 94 11.61 7.44 3.92
C SER A 94 11.68 8.32 2.67
N CYS A 95 11.98 9.60 2.87
CA CYS A 95 12.23 10.49 1.76
C CYS A 95 13.55 10.09 1.08
N LYS A 96 13.56 10.03 -0.24
CA LYS A 96 14.75 9.63 -1.00
C LYS A 96 15.77 10.75 -1.17
N ASN A 97 15.42 11.99 -0.81
CA ASN A 97 16.33 13.11 -0.89
C ASN A 97 17.34 13.03 0.28
N PRO A 98 18.64 12.86 0.03
CA PRO A 98 19.63 12.73 1.10
C PRO A 98 19.79 13.98 1.94
N ARG A 99 19.32 15.12 1.45
CA ARG A 99 19.39 16.40 2.18
C ARG A 99 18.13 16.71 2.97
N CYS A 100 17.13 15.81 2.96
CA CYS A 100 15.92 16.04 3.70
C CYS A 100 16.18 16.05 5.20
N ILE A 101 15.63 17.03 5.90
CA ILE A 101 15.79 17.18 7.36
C ILE A 101 15.38 15.93 8.13
N LYS A 102 14.42 15.18 7.60
CA LYS A 102 13.97 13.93 8.20
C LYS A 102 15.08 12.90 8.33
N ILE A 103 16.10 12.93 7.46
CA ILE A 103 17.23 11.99 7.49
C ILE A 103 18.23 12.39 8.59
N THR A 104 18.41 13.70 8.81
CA THR A 104 19.30 14.21 9.84
C THR A 104 18.62 14.28 11.20
N GLU A 105 17.31 14.48 11.23
CA GLU A 105 16.53 14.59 12.45
C GLU A 105 15.66 13.34 12.63
N HIS A 106 16.19 12.37 13.36
CA HIS A 106 15.57 11.05 13.51
C HIS A 106 14.19 11.06 14.19
N TYR A 107 13.88 12.13 14.92
CA TYR A 107 12.59 12.24 15.60
C TYR A 107 11.48 12.78 14.69
N VAL A 108 11.82 13.21 13.48
CA VAL A 108 10.84 13.76 12.54
C VAL A 108 10.27 12.63 11.70
N SER A 109 8.94 12.46 11.73
CA SER A 109 8.26 11.47 10.91
C SER A 109 8.20 11.93 9.45
N PRO A 110 8.55 11.07 8.49
CA PRO A 110 8.40 11.41 7.08
C PRO A 110 6.93 11.66 6.75
N THR A 111 6.65 12.80 6.13
CA THR A 111 5.29 13.20 5.77
C THR A 111 5.25 13.64 4.32
N PHE A 112 4.30 13.10 3.57
CA PHE A 112 4.08 13.42 2.16
C PHE A 112 2.67 13.94 1.99
N LEU A 113 2.53 15.04 1.27
CA LEU A 113 1.26 15.72 1.06
C LEU A 113 0.81 15.57 -0.38
N LEU A 114 -0.46 15.24 -0.57
CA LEU A 114 -1.04 15.11 -1.92
C LEU A 114 -1.14 16.49 -2.57
N VAL A 115 -0.50 16.63 -3.73
CA VAL A 115 -0.49 17.89 -4.50
C VAL A 115 -1.52 17.85 -5.62
N ASN A 116 -1.59 16.72 -6.34
CA ASN A 116 -2.52 16.56 -7.46
C ASN A 116 -3.10 15.15 -7.44
N LYS A 117 -4.41 15.07 -7.19
CA LYS A 117 -5.12 13.79 -7.09
C LYS A 117 -5.20 13.06 -8.43
N GLU A 118 -5.32 13.80 -9.53
CA GLU A 118 -5.47 13.20 -10.86
C GLU A 118 -4.19 12.48 -11.30
N THR A 119 -3.04 13.05 -10.99
CA THR A 119 -1.74 12.47 -11.36
C THR A 119 -1.14 11.62 -10.25
N GLY A 120 -1.69 11.67 -9.04
CA GLY A 120 -1.12 10.99 -7.90
C GLY A 120 0.17 11.63 -7.38
N LEU A 121 0.32 12.92 -7.56
CA LEU A 121 1.54 13.64 -7.22
C LEU A 121 1.55 14.03 -5.74
N TYR A 122 2.63 13.63 -5.05
CA TYR A 122 2.87 13.97 -3.66
C TYR A 122 4.17 14.74 -3.53
N ARG A 123 4.31 15.51 -2.47
CA ARG A 123 5.57 16.16 -2.12
C ARG A 123 5.93 15.88 -0.67
N CYS A 124 7.23 15.78 -0.41
CA CYS A 124 7.73 15.71 0.97
C CYS A 124 7.48 17.05 1.65
N GLU A 125 6.88 17.02 2.84
CA GLU A 125 6.58 18.24 3.60
C GLU A 125 7.84 19.01 3.97
N TYR A 126 8.97 18.34 4.11
CA TYR A 126 10.20 18.94 4.62
C TYR A 126 11.14 19.47 3.54
N CYS A 127 11.19 18.83 2.38
CA CYS A 127 12.14 19.21 1.34
C CYS A 127 11.52 19.42 -0.04
N ASP A 128 10.21 19.27 -0.17
CA ASP A 128 9.44 19.47 -1.40
C ASP A 128 9.81 18.51 -2.55
N THR A 129 10.57 17.45 -2.28
CA THR A 129 10.83 16.43 -3.29
C THR A 129 9.51 15.78 -3.72
N LEU A 130 9.34 15.58 -5.04
CA LEU A 130 8.10 15.08 -5.60
C LEU A 130 8.10 13.55 -5.77
N TYR A 131 6.93 12.95 -5.56
CA TYR A 131 6.69 11.52 -5.70
C TYR A 131 5.38 11.31 -6.44
N VAL A 132 5.31 10.24 -7.22
CA VAL A 132 4.06 9.86 -7.90
C VAL A 132 3.59 8.52 -7.34
N ALA A 133 2.34 8.46 -6.90
CA ALA A 133 1.76 7.25 -6.35
C ALA A 133 1.83 6.10 -7.36
N GLY A 134 2.25 4.94 -6.91
CA GLY A 134 2.37 3.75 -7.73
C GLY A 134 3.64 3.65 -8.57
N GLN A 135 4.57 4.62 -8.45
CA GLN A 135 5.80 4.62 -9.21
C GLN A 135 7.02 4.61 -8.29
N ASN A 136 7.64 3.46 -8.10
CA ASN A 136 8.95 3.28 -7.46
C ASN A 136 9.25 4.12 -6.21
N ASN A 137 8.22 4.62 -5.53
CA ASN A 137 8.35 5.42 -4.33
C ASN A 137 8.37 4.56 -3.08
N THR A 138 8.27 3.27 -3.25
CA THR A 138 7.96 2.30 -2.21
C THR A 138 9.15 1.47 -1.79
N GLU A 139 10.34 1.99 -1.96
CA GLU A 139 11.51 1.34 -1.41
C GLU A 139 11.48 1.52 0.11
N LEU A 140 11.13 0.45 0.75
CA LEU A 140 10.99 0.40 2.20
C LEU A 140 12.31 0.06 2.87
#